data_9fed7e2b46b7e94fe78b54b0a617d649
#
_entry.id   9fed7e2b46b7e94fe78b54b0a617d649
#
_cell.length_a   1.000
_cell.length_b   1.000
_cell.length_c   1.000
_cell.angle_alpha   90.00
_cell.angle_beta   90.00
_cell.angle_gamma   90.00
#
_symmetry.space_group_name_H-M   'P 1'
#
loop_
_entity.id
_entity.type
_entity.pdbx_description
1 polymer ?
#
loop_
_entity_poly.entity_id
_entity_poly.type
_entity_poly.pdbx_seq_one_letter_code
_entity_poly.pdbx_strand_id
1 'polypeptide(L)'
;MPVLHNRISNDALKAKMLAESEPRTTISFYKYFHIADPKATRDALYQLFTALNVFGRAYLAHEGINAQISVPASNVETFRAQLYAFDPALEGLRLNIALDDDGKSFWVLRMKVRDRIVADGIDDPHFDASNVGEYLQAAEVNAMLDDPDALFIDMRNHYEYEVGHFENALEIPADTFREQLPKAVEMMQAHKDKKIVMYCTGGIRCEKASAWMKHNGFNKVWHIEGGIIEYARKAREQGLPVRFIGKNFVFDERMGERISDEIIAHCHQCGAPCDSHTNCKNDGCHLLFIQCPVCAEKYKGCCSEICCEESALPPEEQRRRRAGRENGNKIFNKSRGRLNTTLGIPDPTE
;
A
#
# COMPACT_ATOMS: atom_id res chain seq x y z
N MET A 1 20.37 26.46 0.03
CA MET A 1 19.65 25.17 0.21
C MET A 1 18.63 25.07 -0.90
N PRO A 2 18.53 23.97 -1.64
CA PRO A 2 17.48 23.81 -2.64
C PRO A 2 16.11 23.84 -1.95
N VAL A 3 15.14 24.51 -2.58
CA VAL A 3 13.77 24.60 -2.05
C VAL A 3 13.11 23.23 -2.21
N LEU A 4 13.00 22.46 -1.13
CA LEU A 4 12.40 21.12 -1.11
C LEU A 4 10.86 21.16 -1.07
N HIS A 5 10.23 22.31 -1.33
CA HIS A 5 8.78 22.49 -1.29
C HIS A 5 8.27 23.05 -2.61
N ASN A 6 7.31 22.35 -3.19
CA ASN A 6 6.61 22.83 -4.35
C ASN A 6 5.58 23.92 -3.95
N ARG A 7 5.61 25.07 -4.61
CA ARG A 7 4.70 26.22 -4.40
C ARG A 7 3.51 26.21 -5.37
N ILE A 8 3.44 25.21 -6.25
CA ILE A 8 2.38 25.04 -7.24
C ILE A 8 1.22 24.26 -6.59
N SER A 9 -0.03 24.61 -6.91
CA SER A 9 -1.20 23.86 -6.42
C SER A 9 -1.19 22.40 -6.91
N ASN A 10 -1.75 21.49 -6.12
CA ASN A 10 -1.85 20.08 -6.52
C ASN A 10 -2.62 19.91 -7.84
N ASP A 11 -3.66 20.69 -8.07
CA ASP A 11 -4.46 20.63 -9.31
C ASP A 11 -3.64 21.01 -10.53
N ALA A 12 -2.82 22.07 -10.44
CA ALA A 12 -1.95 22.49 -11.52
C ALA A 12 -0.85 21.44 -11.81
N LEU A 13 -0.29 20.81 -10.76
CA LEU A 13 0.68 19.72 -10.90
C LEU A 13 0.06 18.48 -11.56
N LYS A 14 -1.15 18.12 -11.14
CA LYS A 14 -1.89 17.01 -11.72
C LYS A 14 -2.24 17.28 -13.19
N ALA A 15 -2.72 18.49 -13.51
CA ALA A 15 -2.99 18.89 -14.88
C ALA A 15 -1.73 18.84 -15.77
N LYS A 16 -0.58 19.29 -15.25
CA LYS A 16 0.70 19.19 -15.95
C LYS A 16 1.09 17.74 -16.25
N MET A 17 0.98 16.85 -15.27
CA MET A 17 1.28 15.40 -15.45
C MET A 17 0.33 14.77 -16.46
N LEU A 18 -0.97 15.11 -16.42
CA LEU A 18 -1.97 14.58 -17.36
C LEU A 18 -1.73 15.06 -18.82
N ALA A 19 -1.12 16.23 -18.99
CA ALA A 19 -0.74 16.77 -20.29
C ALA A 19 0.61 16.23 -20.81
N GLU A 20 1.37 15.50 -19.99
CA GLU A 20 2.64 14.89 -20.39
C GLU A 20 2.38 13.76 -21.38
N SER A 21 3.03 13.80 -22.54
CA SER A 21 2.87 12.79 -23.60
C SER A 21 3.82 11.60 -23.44
N GLU A 22 4.89 11.75 -22.66
CA GLU A 22 5.84 10.69 -22.40
C GLU A 22 5.23 9.65 -21.46
N PRO A 23 5.26 8.34 -21.81
CA PRO A 23 4.82 7.30 -20.92
C PRO A 23 5.73 7.23 -19.70
N ARG A 24 5.16 6.84 -18.57
CA ARG A 24 5.90 6.69 -17.32
C ARG A 24 5.74 5.28 -16.78
N THR A 25 6.75 4.80 -16.06
CA THR A 25 6.73 3.48 -15.41
C THR A 25 6.60 3.67 -13.91
N THR A 26 5.60 3.04 -13.32
CA THR A 26 5.40 3.02 -11.87
C THR A 26 6.23 1.91 -11.25
N ILE A 27 7.06 2.28 -10.27
CA ILE A 27 8.03 1.40 -9.63
C ILE A 27 7.87 1.51 -8.11
N SER A 28 7.90 0.38 -7.42
CA SER A 28 8.02 0.35 -5.96
C SER A 28 9.25 -0.45 -5.53
N PHE A 29 9.91 0.02 -4.49
CA PHE A 29 11.05 -0.68 -3.90
C PHE A 29 11.22 -0.31 -2.43
N TYR A 30 11.89 -1.18 -1.70
CA TYR A 30 12.34 -0.92 -0.35
C TYR A 30 13.67 -1.65 -0.09
N LYS A 31 14.44 -1.13 0.87
CA LYS A 31 15.64 -1.81 1.38
C LYS A 31 15.82 -1.49 2.85
N TYR A 32 15.96 -2.52 3.66
CA TYR A 32 16.43 -2.40 5.03
C TYR A 32 17.97 -2.41 5.01
N PHE A 33 18.57 -1.32 5.43
CA PHE A 33 20.01 -1.14 5.63
C PHE A 33 20.26 0.09 6.50
N HIS A 34 21.42 0.16 7.13
CA HIS A 34 21.71 1.28 8.01
C HIS A 34 22.02 2.55 7.23
N ILE A 35 21.27 3.61 7.48
CA ILE A 35 21.50 4.96 6.97
C ILE A 35 21.96 5.85 8.13
N ALA A 36 23.21 6.27 8.10
CA ALA A 36 23.79 7.07 9.19
C ALA A 36 23.14 8.46 9.32
N ASP A 37 22.89 9.14 8.20
CA ASP A 37 22.18 10.43 8.16
C ASP A 37 21.02 10.38 7.15
N PRO A 38 19.79 10.02 7.60
CA PRO A 38 18.62 9.98 6.73
C PRO A 38 18.24 11.33 6.10
N LYS A 39 18.63 12.46 6.70
CA LYS A 39 18.33 13.79 6.14
C LYS A 39 19.24 14.10 4.97
N ALA A 40 20.56 13.91 5.14
CA ALA A 40 21.51 14.11 4.06
C ALA A 40 21.26 13.15 2.90
N THR A 41 20.98 11.87 3.19
CA THR A 41 20.61 10.85 2.19
C THR A 41 19.33 11.24 1.45
N ARG A 42 18.27 11.70 2.17
CA ARG A 42 17.03 12.19 1.57
C ARG A 42 17.30 13.35 0.61
N ASP A 43 18.13 14.32 0.98
CA ASP A 43 18.40 15.51 0.17
C ASP A 43 19.18 15.14 -1.10
N ALA A 44 20.15 14.25 -1.02
CA ALA A 44 20.91 13.75 -2.17
C ALA A 44 20.01 12.94 -3.13
N LEU A 45 19.20 12.00 -2.62
CA LEU A 45 18.24 11.25 -3.43
C LEU A 45 17.15 12.14 -4.03
N TYR A 46 16.71 13.18 -3.32
CA TYR A 46 15.76 14.15 -3.85
C TYR A 46 16.32 14.89 -5.09
N GLN A 47 17.59 15.28 -5.06
CA GLN A 47 18.24 15.91 -6.21
C GLN A 47 18.33 14.93 -7.39
N LEU A 48 18.77 13.70 -7.15
CA LEU A 48 18.85 12.65 -8.16
C LEU A 48 17.49 12.38 -8.80
N PHE A 49 16.44 12.18 -8.01
CA PHE A 49 15.10 11.90 -8.50
C PHE A 49 14.51 13.10 -9.26
N THR A 50 14.78 14.32 -8.79
CA THR A 50 14.34 15.54 -9.48
C THR A 50 15.01 15.70 -10.83
N ALA A 51 16.33 15.43 -10.93
CA ALA A 51 17.09 15.50 -12.17
C ALA A 51 16.57 14.51 -13.25
N LEU A 52 16.02 13.38 -12.81
CA LEU A 52 15.43 12.34 -13.68
C LEU A 52 13.91 12.51 -13.88
N ASN A 53 13.32 13.61 -13.42
CA ASN A 53 11.88 13.90 -13.49
C ASN A 53 11.02 12.78 -12.84
N VAL A 54 11.48 12.24 -11.71
CA VAL A 54 10.77 11.21 -10.94
C VAL A 54 9.69 11.87 -10.08
N PHE A 55 8.48 11.32 -10.09
CA PHE A 55 7.40 11.65 -9.15
C PHE A 55 7.19 10.50 -8.18
N GLY A 56 6.53 10.76 -7.06
CA GLY A 56 6.20 9.70 -6.11
C GLY A 56 6.43 10.06 -4.66
N ARG A 57 6.48 9.03 -3.84
CA ARG A 57 6.71 9.14 -2.40
C ARG A 57 7.85 8.24 -1.98
N ALA A 58 8.78 8.78 -1.18
CA ALA A 58 9.81 8.00 -0.53
C ALA A 58 9.91 8.36 0.95
N TYR A 59 10.09 7.34 1.77
CA TYR A 59 10.32 7.44 3.20
C TYR A 59 11.70 6.89 3.52
N LEU A 60 12.49 7.67 4.25
CA LEU A 60 13.82 7.28 4.71
C LEU A 60 13.84 7.27 6.23
N ALA A 61 14.55 6.32 6.80
CA ALA A 61 14.80 6.19 8.23
C ALA A 61 16.22 5.67 8.44
N HIS A 62 16.67 5.59 9.69
CA HIS A 62 17.97 4.94 9.99
C HIS A 62 17.97 3.46 9.57
N GLU A 63 16.81 2.81 9.48
CA GLU A 63 16.66 1.41 9.08
C GLU A 63 16.56 1.18 7.57
N GLY A 64 16.53 2.25 6.72
CA GLY A 64 16.46 2.07 5.27
C GLY A 64 15.60 3.05 4.49
N ILE A 65 15.14 2.59 3.31
CA ILE A 65 14.32 3.34 2.36
C ILE A 65 13.08 2.54 1.94
N ASN A 66 11.96 3.24 1.72
CA ASN A 66 10.74 2.73 1.10
C ASN A 66 10.21 3.74 0.11
N ALA A 67 10.03 3.36 -1.15
CA ALA A 67 9.64 4.25 -2.22
C ALA A 67 8.56 3.64 -3.13
N GLN A 68 7.61 4.49 -3.55
CA GLN A 68 6.68 4.25 -4.64
C GLN A 68 6.77 5.46 -5.57
N ILE A 69 7.19 5.26 -6.80
CA ILE A 69 7.59 6.32 -7.72
C ILE A 69 7.06 6.07 -9.13
N SER A 70 7.04 7.13 -9.92
CA SER A 70 6.77 7.12 -11.35
C SER A 70 7.95 7.76 -12.06
N VAL A 71 8.56 7.03 -12.98
CA VAL A 71 9.78 7.40 -13.72
C VAL A 71 9.42 7.53 -15.19
N PRO A 72 9.83 8.60 -15.93
CA PRO A 72 9.68 8.63 -17.39
C PRO A 72 10.30 7.38 -18.02
N ALA A 73 9.61 6.78 -18.99
CA ALA A 73 10.04 5.52 -19.59
C ALA A 73 11.46 5.60 -20.18
N SER A 74 11.83 6.75 -20.76
CA SER A 74 13.19 7.00 -21.27
C SER A 74 14.27 7.03 -20.18
N ASN A 75 13.90 7.29 -18.92
CA ASN A 75 14.83 7.45 -17.81
C ASN A 75 14.93 6.21 -16.91
N VAL A 76 14.17 5.14 -17.14
CA VAL A 76 14.11 3.97 -16.24
C VAL A 76 15.48 3.32 -16.04
N GLU A 77 16.21 3.07 -17.12
CA GLU A 77 17.55 2.43 -17.01
C GLU A 77 18.58 3.37 -16.37
N THR A 78 18.53 4.66 -16.70
CA THR A 78 19.38 5.67 -16.05
C THR A 78 19.07 5.78 -14.56
N PHE A 79 17.80 5.78 -14.21
CA PHE A 79 17.35 5.76 -12.81
C PHE A 79 17.89 4.55 -12.07
N ARG A 80 17.73 3.34 -12.65
CA ARG A 80 18.24 2.10 -12.07
C ARG A 80 19.73 2.18 -11.82
N ALA A 81 20.52 2.54 -12.85
CA ALA A 81 21.97 2.64 -12.75
C ALA A 81 22.43 3.63 -11.68
N GLN A 82 21.80 4.82 -11.63
CA GLN A 82 22.15 5.85 -10.65
C GLN A 82 21.72 5.49 -9.22
N LEU A 83 20.56 4.83 -9.06
CA LEU A 83 20.11 4.32 -7.77
C LEU A 83 21.07 3.26 -7.22
N TYR A 84 21.50 2.30 -8.06
CA TYR A 84 22.42 1.25 -7.66
C TYR A 84 23.81 1.80 -7.33
N ALA A 85 24.26 2.81 -8.05
CA ALA A 85 25.54 3.46 -7.80
C ALA A 85 25.51 4.43 -6.60
N PHE A 86 24.33 4.77 -6.07
CA PHE A 86 24.17 5.73 -4.99
C PHE A 86 24.73 5.23 -3.65
N ASP A 87 24.50 3.96 -3.35
CA ASP A 87 24.98 3.30 -2.13
C ASP A 87 25.16 1.79 -2.42
N PRO A 88 26.26 1.17 -1.97
CA PRO A 88 26.49 -0.28 -2.18
C PRO A 88 25.35 -1.17 -1.69
N ALA A 89 24.62 -0.77 -0.65
CA ALA A 89 23.47 -1.50 -0.16
C ALA A 89 22.29 -1.52 -1.13
N LEU A 90 22.27 -0.61 -2.11
CA LEU A 90 21.22 -0.52 -3.13
C LEU A 90 21.58 -1.26 -4.42
N GLU A 91 22.80 -1.76 -4.55
CA GLU A 91 23.20 -2.55 -5.72
C GLU A 91 22.34 -3.81 -5.84
N GLY A 92 21.79 -4.05 -7.04
CA GLY A 92 20.90 -5.18 -7.30
C GLY A 92 19.55 -5.16 -6.58
N LEU A 93 19.17 -4.01 -5.99
CA LEU A 93 17.88 -3.83 -5.35
C LEU A 93 16.73 -4.19 -6.29
N ARG A 94 15.78 -5.00 -5.81
CA ARG A 94 14.56 -5.30 -6.56
C ARG A 94 13.72 -4.05 -6.78
N LEU A 95 13.38 -3.81 -8.05
CA LEU A 95 12.44 -2.80 -8.47
C LEU A 95 11.15 -3.49 -8.93
N ASN A 96 10.09 -3.42 -8.12
CA ASN A 96 8.79 -3.96 -8.48
C ASN A 96 8.09 -3.01 -9.45
N ILE A 97 7.96 -3.43 -10.71
CA ILE A 97 7.27 -2.67 -11.75
C ILE A 97 5.77 -2.98 -11.65
N ALA A 98 4.94 -1.96 -11.76
CA ALA A 98 3.49 -2.08 -11.76
C ALA A 98 3.00 -3.02 -12.87
N LEU A 99 1.94 -3.80 -12.56
CA LEU A 99 1.36 -4.79 -13.48
C LEU A 99 0.33 -4.16 -14.42
N ASP A 100 -0.38 -3.14 -13.92
CA ASP A 100 -1.38 -2.39 -14.65
C ASP A 100 -1.08 -0.90 -14.44
N ASP A 101 -0.37 -0.30 -15.42
CA ASP A 101 0.22 1.03 -15.31
C ASP A 101 -0.27 1.95 -16.43
N ASP A 102 -1.09 2.93 -16.07
CA ASP A 102 -1.53 4.00 -16.97
C ASP A 102 -0.54 5.18 -17.03
N GLY A 103 0.60 5.08 -16.35
CA GLY A 103 1.63 6.12 -16.25
C GLY A 103 1.23 7.34 -15.42
N LYS A 104 0.09 7.31 -14.71
CA LYS A 104 -0.49 8.46 -14.01
C LYS A 104 -0.55 8.29 -12.49
N SER A 105 0.28 7.42 -11.95
CA SER A 105 0.30 7.05 -10.52
C SER A 105 0.66 8.20 -9.59
N PHE A 106 1.52 9.13 -10.01
CA PHE A 106 1.99 10.27 -9.21
C PHE A 106 2.21 11.51 -10.04
N TRP A 107 2.03 12.71 -9.45
CA TRP A 107 2.25 14.02 -10.10
C TRP A 107 3.25 14.94 -9.38
N VAL A 108 3.81 14.50 -8.25
CA VAL A 108 4.78 15.27 -7.46
C VAL A 108 5.72 14.35 -6.70
N LEU A 109 6.98 14.75 -6.55
CA LEU A 109 7.94 14.06 -5.70
C LEU A 109 7.80 14.53 -4.25
N ARG A 110 7.61 13.58 -3.32
CA ARG A 110 7.58 13.82 -1.87
C ARG A 110 8.50 12.84 -1.16
N MET A 111 9.56 13.35 -0.57
CA MET A 111 10.48 12.54 0.22
C MET A 111 10.51 13.01 1.67
N LYS A 112 10.31 12.09 2.62
CA LYS A 112 10.22 12.41 4.05
C LYS A 112 11.13 11.50 4.86
N VAL A 113 11.80 12.08 5.85
CA VAL A 113 12.45 11.31 6.91
C VAL A 113 11.39 10.92 7.93
N ARG A 114 11.44 9.68 8.39
CA ARG A 114 10.58 9.06 9.38
C ARG A 114 11.42 8.32 10.40
N ASP A 115 10.82 7.94 11.52
CA ASP A 115 11.50 7.08 12.51
C ASP A 115 11.69 5.67 11.96
N ARG A 116 10.73 5.20 11.13
CA ARG A 116 10.72 3.88 10.49
C ARG A 116 10.19 3.96 9.06
N ILE A 117 10.63 3.06 8.18
CA ILE A 117 10.17 3.00 6.79
C ILE A 117 8.81 2.29 6.64
N VAL A 118 8.40 1.54 7.66
CA VAL A 118 7.05 1.00 7.83
C VAL A 118 6.63 1.17 9.29
N ALA A 119 5.38 1.57 9.54
CA ALA A 119 4.89 1.86 10.89
C ALA A 119 4.51 0.56 11.63
N ASP A 120 5.50 -0.19 12.10
CA ASP A 120 5.34 -1.47 12.80
C ASP A 120 4.96 -1.33 14.28
N GLY A 121 5.38 -0.24 14.94
CA GLY A 121 5.10 0.00 16.37
C GLY A 121 5.81 -0.95 17.33
N ILE A 122 6.78 -1.74 16.86
CA ILE A 122 7.54 -2.64 17.70
C ILE A 122 8.50 -1.84 18.59
N ASP A 123 8.34 -1.94 19.90
CA ASP A 123 9.18 -1.27 20.89
C ASP A 123 9.79 -2.31 21.84
N ASP A 124 10.44 -3.32 21.25
CA ASP A 124 11.15 -4.37 21.98
C ASP A 124 12.64 -4.30 21.61
N PRO A 125 13.54 -3.99 22.57
CA PRO A 125 14.97 -3.86 22.29
C PRO A 125 15.65 -5.19 21.91
N HIS A 126 15.00 -6.33 22.13
CA HIS A 126 15.51 -7.66 21.76
C HIS A 126 14.99 -8.12 20.37
N PHE A 127 14.15 -7.32 19.74
CA PHE A 127 13.62 -7.65 18.43
C PHE A 127 14.70 -7.48 17.33
N ASP A 128 15.02 -8.59 16.68
CA ASP A 128 15.92 -8.61 15.53
C ASP A 128 15.10 -8.61 14.22
N ALA A 129 15.00 -7.45 13.58
CA ALA A 129 14.30 -7.26 12.31
C ALA A 129 14.97 -7.99 11.13
N SER A 130 16.20 -8.45 11.28
CA SER A 130 16.92 -9.20 10.23
C SER A 130 16.62 -10.70 10.24
N ASN A 131 16.08 -11.23 11.35
CA ASN A 131 15.71 -12.63 11.48
C ASN A 131 14.35 -12.91 10.80
N VAL A 132 14.25 -12.62 9.52
CA VAL A 132 13.03 -12.78 8.71
C VAL A 132 12.67 -14.24 8.45
N GLY A 133 11.43 -14.49 8.00
CA GLY A 133 11.00 -15.79 7.49
C GLY A 133 11.69 -16.16 6.19
N GLU A 134 11.52 -17.40 5.74
CA GLU A 134 12.03 -17.85 4.45
C GLU A 134 11.21 -17.22 3.30
N TYR A 135 11.90 -16.89 2.20
CA TYR A 135 11.25 -16.33 1.02
C TYR A 135 10.66 -17.43 0.14
N LEU A 136 9.46 -17.19 -0.40
CA LEU A 136 8.81 -18.06 -1.38
C LEU A 136 8.74 -17.39 -2.75
N GLN A 137 9.16 -18.12 -3.77
CA GLN A 137 8.98 -17.79 -5.18
C GLN A 137 7.60 -18.24 -5.68
N ALA A 138 7.14 -17.76 -6.85
CA ALA A 138 5.78 -17.99 -7.34
C ALA A 138 5.36 -19.47 -7.39
N ALA A 139 6.23 -20.37 -7.86
CA ALA A 139 5.95 -21.80 -7.89
C ALA A 139 5.81 -22.41 -6.48
N GLU A 140 6.64 -21.96 -5.54
CA GLU A 140 6.59 -22.41 -4.15
C GLU A 140 5.35 -21.89 -3.44
N VAL A 141 4.92 -20.64 -3.73
CA VAL A 141 3.64 -20.09 -3.25
C VAL A 141 2.49 -20.97 -3.68
N ASN A 142 2.43 -21.36 -4.97
CA ASN A 142 1.37 -22.24 -5.45
C ASN A 142 1.40 -23.61 -4.77
N ALA A 143 2.59 -24.19 -4.55
CA ALA A 143 2.73 -25.44 -3.81
C ALA A 143 2.26 -25.33 -2.34
N MET A 144 2.55 -24.19 -1.69
CA MET A 144 2.08 -23.92 -0.33
C MET A 144 0.55 -23.71 -0.26
N LEU A 145 -0.09 -23.16 -1.31
CA LEU A 145 -1.54 -23.01 -1.38
C LEU A 145 -2.28 -24.37 -1.47
N ASP A 146 -1.60 -25.40 -2.01
CA ASP A 146 -2.10 -26.76 -2.09
C ASP A 146 -1.76 -27.60 -0.84
N ASP A 147 -0.94 -27.08 0.08
CA ASP A 147 -0.55 -27.76 1.31
C ASP A 147 -1.58 -27.52 2.43
N PRO A 148 -2.27 -28.57 2.94
CA PRO A 148 -3.27 -28.44 3.99
C PRO A 148 -2.67 -28.00 5.35
N ASP A 149 -1.34 -28.07 5.49
CA ASP A 149 -0.63 -27.59 6.68
C ASP A 149 -0.14 -26.15 6.57
N ALA A 150 -0.35 -25.49 5.43
CA ALA A 150 -0.01 -24.09 5.25
C ALA A 150 -1.22 -23.17 5.52
N LEU A 151 -0.96 -22.07 6.23
CA LEU A 151 -1.92 -21.00 6.49
C LEU A 151 -1.40 -19.71 5.88
N PHE A 152 -2.17 -19.14 4.95
CA PHE A 152 -1.85 -17.85 4.34
C PHE A 152 -2.43 -16.72 5.17
N ILE A 153 -1.61 -15.72 5.52
CA ILE A 153 -2.00 -14.56 6.32
C ILE A 153 -1.77 -13.28 5.52
N ASP A 154 -2.82 -12.53 5.31
CA ASP A 154 -2.76 -11.22 4.70
C ASP A 154 -2.35 -10.15 5.72
N MET A 155 -1.16 -9.56 5.52
CA MET A 155 -0.65 -8.46 6.34
C MET A 155 -1.02 -7.09 5.78
N ARG A 156 -2.06 -7.04 4.97
CA ARG A 156 -2.63 -5.80 4.43
C ARG A 156 -3.84 -5.38 5.26
N ASN A 157 -4.23 -4.11 5.11
CA ASN A 157 -5.43 -3.60 5.77
C ASN A 157 -6.70 -4.22 5.15
N HIS A 158 -7.80 -4.19 5.90
CA HIS A 158 -9.10 -4.72 5.47
C HIS A 158 -9.51 -4.26 4.07
N TYR A 159 -9.45 -2.96 3.78
CA TYR A 159 -9.83 -2.42 2.47
C TYR A 159 -8.95 -2.91 1.30
N GLU A 160 -7.74 -3.40 1.58
CA GLU A 160 -6.87 -4.05 0.58
C GLU A 160 -7.29 -5.51 0.37
N TYR A 161 -7.61 -6.22 1.47
CA TYR A 161 -8.08 -7.61 1.46
C TYR A 161 -9.44 -7.75 0.76
N GLU A 162 -10.36 -6.82 1.02
CA GLU A 162 -11.75 -6.83 0.55
C GLU A 162 -11.86 -6.91 -0.99
N VAL A 163 -10.94 -6.27 -1.73
CA VAL A 163 -10.97 -6.25 -3.20
C VAL A 163 -10.13 -7.32 -3.86
N GLY A 164 -9.32 -8.04 -3.09
CA GLY A 164 -8.52 -9.17 -3.61
C GLY A 164 -7.60 -9.77 -2.57
N HIS A 165 -7.47 -11.09 -2.59
CA HIS A 165 -6.61 -11.86 -1.68
C HIS A 165 -6.28 -13.23 -2.30
N PHE A 166 -5.30 -13.94 -1.72
CA PHE A 166 -5.06 -15.34 -2.09
C PHE A 166 -6.21 -16.23 -1.63
N GLU A 167 -6.45 -17.31 -2.38
CA GLU A 167 -7.42 -18.33 -2.01
C GLU A 167 -7.21 -18.78 -0.55
N ASN A 168 -8.30 -18.83 0.22
CA ASN A 168 -8.29 -19.25 1.63
C ASN A 168 -7.37 -18.46 2.57
N ALA A 169 -6.90 -17.28 2.17
CA ALA A 169 -6.07 -16.46 3.04
C ALA A 169 -6.87 -15.91 4.23
N LEU A 170 -6.22 -15.85 5.38
CA LEU A 170 -6.76 -15.29 6.61
C LEU A 170 -6.47 -13.79 6.69
N GLU A 171 -7.50 -13.01 6.92
CA GLU A 171 -7.37 -11.59 7.25
C GLU A 171 -7.04 -11.40 8.73
N ILE A 172 -6.16 -10.46 9.06
CA ILE A 172 -5.96 -10.02 10.43
C ILE A 172 -6.88 -8.82 10.70
N PRO A 173 -7.87 -8.95 11.59
CA PRO A 173 -8.90 -7.94 11.82
C PRO A 173 -8.36 -6.75 12.63
N ALA A 174 -7.60 -5.87 11.95
CA ALA A 174 -7.02 -4.67 12.53
C ALA A 174 -6.94 -3.54 11.48
N ASP A 175 -7.02 -2.29 11.93
CA ASP A 175 -7.03 -1.11 11.05
C ASP A 175 -5.63 -0.69 10.60
N THR A 176 -4.60 -1.07 11.36
CA THR A 176 -3.22 -0.65 11.08
C THR A 176 -2.25 -1.82 11.19
N PHE A 177 -1.15 -1.74 10.43
CA PHE A 177 -0.09 -2.73 10.50
C PHE A 177 0.48 -2.92 11.92
N ARG A 178 0.56 -1.85 12.71
CA ARG A 178 0.97 -1.88 14.12
C ARG A 178 0.04 -2.77 14.97
N GLU A 179 -1.25 -2.70 14.73
CA GLU A 179 -2.24 -3.51 15.45
C GLU A 179 -2.27 -4.95 14.93
N GLN A 180 -1.96 -5.16 13.65
CA GLN A 180 -1.94 -6.48 13.03
C GLN A 180 -0.86 -7.38 13.63
N LEU A 181 0.32 -6.84 13.96
CA LEU A 181 1.44 -7.65 14.44
C LEU A 181 1.11 -8.45 15.73
N PRO A 182 0.63 -7.83 16.82
CA PRO A 182 0.26 -8.61 18.01
C PRO A 182 -0.94 -9.53 17.76
N LYS A 183 -1.94 -9.08 16.96
CA LYS A 183 -3.10 -9.92 16.63
C LYS A 183 -2.73 -11.13 15.77
N ALA A 184 -1.81 -11.02 14.85
CA ALA A 184 -1.32 -12.17 14.09
C ALA A 184 -0.69 -13.21 14.99
N VAL A 185 0.11 -12.79 15.96
CA VAL A 185 0.69 -13.69 16.98
C VAL A 185 -0.42 -14.37 17.79
N GLU A 186 -1.40 -13.61 18.28
CA GLU A 186 -2.53 -14.13 19.05
C GLU A 186 -3.35 -15.16 18.26
N MET A 187 -3.77 -14.81 17.06
CA MET A 187 -4.58 -15.68 16.19
C MET A 187 -3.86 -16.98 15.83
N MET A 188 -2.53 -16.92 15.66
CA MET A 188 -1.74 -18.09 15.25
C MET A 188 -1.22 -18.93 16.43
N GLN A 189 -1.48 -18.58 17.69
CA GLN A 189 -0.98 -19.34 18.86
C GLN A 189 -1.38 -20.83 18.82
N ALA A 190 -2.60 -21.14 18.42
CA ALA A 190 -3.10 -22.51 18.27
C ALA A 190 -2.53 -23.24 17.04
N HIS A 191 -1.76 -22.57 16.20
CA HIS A 191 -1.27 -23.06 14.90
C HIS A 191 0.27 -23.00 14.80
N LYS A 192 0.99 -23.03 15.93
CA LYS A 192 2.47 -22.96 15.95
C LYS A 192 3.19 -24.10 15.21
N ASP A 193 2.51 -25.22 15.04
CA ASP A 193 2.96 -26.38 14.28
C ASP A 193 2.73 -26.28 12.78
N LYS A 194 1.84 -25.38 12.35
CA LYS A 194 1.51 -25.12 10.93
C LYS A 194 2.58 -24.28 10.24
N LYS A 195 2.59 -24.33 8.92
CA LYS A 195 3.37 -23.46 8.05
C LYS A 195 2.67 -22.12 7.90
N ILE A 196 3.26 -21.05 8.37
CA ILE A 196 2.70 -19.69 8.26
C ILE A 196 3.30 -19.00 7.06
N VAL A 197 2.48 -18.68 6.06
CA VAL A 197 2.88 -17.94 4.86
C VAL A 197 2.28 -16.54 4.90
N MET A 198 3.12 -15.52 4.95
CA MET A 198 2.70 -14.13 5.08
C MET A 198 2.87 -13.38 3.75
N TYR A 199 1.95 -12.49 3.43
CA TYR A 199 2.06 -11.67 2.22
C TYR A 199 1.52 -10.25 2.42
N CYS A 200 1.99 -9.35 1.57
CA CYS A 200 1.45 -8.00 1.40
C CYS A 200 1.67 -7.54 -0.05
N THR A 201 1.37 -6.30 -0.38
CA THR A 201 1.46 -5.75 -1.74
C THR A 201 2.84 -5.91 -2.36
N GLY A 202 3.91 -5.47 -1.68
CA GLY A 202 5.28 -5.43 -2.23
C GLY A 202 6.36 -6.07 -1.34
N GLY A 203 5.98 -6.73 -0.22
CA GLY A 203 6.90 -7.47 0.66
C GLY A 203 7.35 -6.73 1.93
N ILE A 204 7.39 -5.40 1.96
CA ILE A 204 7.98 -4.61 3.06
C ILE A 204 7.39 -4.89 4.44
N ARG A 205 6.05 -5.05 4.54
CA ARG A 205 5.37 -5.39 5.81
C ARG A 205 5.78 -6.79 6.28
N CYS A 206 5.93 -7.71 5.34
CA CYS A 206 6.21 -9.11 5.64
C CYS A 206 7.64 -9.35 6.14
N GLU A 207 8.61 -8.52 5.79
CA GLU A 207 9.93 -8.54 6.43
C GLU A 207 9.81 -8.41 7.95
N LYS A 208 9.13 -7.35 8.40
CA LYS A 208 8.90 -7.10 9.82
C LYS A 208 7.97 -8.14 10.47
N ALA A 209 6.88 -8.51 9.77
CA ALA A 209 5.89 -9.44 10.31
C ALA A 209 6.45 -10.85 10.50
N SER A 210 7.20 -11.36 9.53
CA SER A 210 7.81 -12.69 9.64
C SER A 210 8.88 -12.74 10.74
N ALA A 211 9.70 -11.70 10.86
CA ALA A 211 10.66 -11.58 11.96
C ALA A 211 9.94 -11.51 13.31
N TRP A 212 8.81 -10.78 13.40
CA TRP A 212 8.01 -10.70 14.62
C TRP A 212 7.36 -12.03 15.00
N MET A 213 6.87 -12.78 14.03
CA MET A 213 6.37 -14.14 14.29
C MET A 213 7.48 -15.05 14.83
N LYS A 214 8.67 -15.03 14.23
CA LYS A 214 9.82 -15.81 14.72
C LYS A 214 10.26 -15.39 16.13
N HIS A 215 10.29 -14.08 16.39
CA HIS A 215 10.57 -13.52 17.73
C HIS A 215 9.58 -14.05 18.79
N ASN A 216 8.32 -14.29 18.41
CA ASN A 216 7.28 -14.86 19.28
C ASN A 216 7.21 -16.40 19.24
N GLY A 217 8.27 -17.06 18.76
CA GLY A 217 8.47 -18.50 18.86
C GLY A 217 7.77 -19.33 17.77
N PHE A 218 7.42 -18.74 16.64
CA PHE A 218 7.00 -19.47 15.45
C PHE A 218 8.23 -19.88 14.64
N ASN A 219 8.40 -21.16 14.35
CA ASN A 219 9.59 -21.68 13.67
C ASN A 219 9.37 -21.97 12.19
N LYS A 220 8.12 -22.07 11.74
CA LYS A 220 7.72 -22.38 10.36
C LYS A 220 7.08 -21.16 9.73
N VAL A 221 7.89 -20.15 9.40
CA VAL A 221 7.42 -18.85 8.88
C VAL A 221 8.04 -18.56 7.54
N TRP A 222 7.20 -18.31 6.55
CA TRP A 222 7.56 -17.92 5.19
C TRP A 222 6.87 -16.62 4.83
N HIS A 223 7.39 -15.94 3.82
CA HIS A 223 6.72 -14.83 3.19
C HIS A 223 7.00 -14.74 1.70
N ILE A 224 6.06 -14.15 0.95
CA ILE A 224 6.16 -14.05 -0.50
C ILE A 224 7.19 -12.99 -0.87
N GLU A 225 8.22 -13.40 -1.62
CA GLU A 225 9.27 -12.51 -2.10
C GLU A 225 8.71 -11.45 -3.04
N GLY A 226 8.91 -10.16 -2.72
CA GLY A 226 8.38 -9.04 -3.51
C GLY A 226 6.86 -8.89 -3.46
N GLY A 227 6.16 -9.69 -2.61
CA GLY A 227 4.73 -9.61 -2.39
C GLY A 227 3.87 -10.02 -3.59
N ILE A 228 2.60 -9.57 -3.60
CA ILE A 228 1.61 -9.89 -4.64
C ILE A 228 2.11 -9.47 -6.03
N ILE A 229 2.74 -8.30 -6.15
CA ILE A 229 3.19 -7.75 -7.44
C ILE A 229 4.20 -8.70 -8.10
N GLU A 230 5.22 -9.11 -7.35
CA GLU A 230 6.26 -10.01 -7.88
C GLU A 230 5.72 -11.41 -8.13
N TYR A 231 4.88 -11.92 -7.22
CA TYR A 231 4.21 -13.21 -7.41
C TYR A 231 3.41 -13.24 -8.72
N ALA A 232 2.53 -12.27 -8.94
CA ALA A 232 1.67 -12.26 -10.12
C ALA A 232 2.48 -12.10 -11.42
N ARG A 233 3.54 -11.27 -11.40
CA ARG A 233 4.45 -11.09 -12.52
C ARG A 233 5.17 -12.39 -12.84
N LYS A 234 5.78 -13.03 -11.84
CA LYS A 234 6.53 -14.29 -12.01
C LYS A 234 5.63 -15.45 -12.40
N ALA A 235 4.45 -15.57 -11.82
CA ALA A 235 3.49 -16.59 -12.19
C ALA A 235 3.10 -16.48 -13.69
N ARG A 236 2.82 -15.27 -14.16
CA ARG A 236 2.52 -15.01 -15.59
C ARG A 236 3.71 -15.31 -16.49
N GLU A 237 4.93 -14.86 -16.15
CA GLU A 237 6.16 -15.12 -16.90
C GLU A 237 6.47 -16.62 -17.03
N GLN A 238 6.16 -17.41 -16.00
CA GLN A 238 6.42 -18.84 -15.93
C GLN A 238 5.24 -19.71 -16.42
N GLY A 239 4.12 -19.09 -16.81
CA GLY A 239 2.92 -19.82 -17.23
C GLY A 239 2.25 -20.59 -16.08
N LEU A 240 2.49 -20.18 -14.83
CA LEU A 240 1.84 -20.76 -13.65
C LEU A 240 0.43 -20.18 -13.45
N PRO A 241 -0.50 -20.94 -12.85
CA PRO A 241 -1.80 -20.38 -12.47
C PRO A 241 -1.61 -19.28 -11.42
N VAL A 242 -2.27 -18.15 -11.63
CA VAL A 242 -2.31 -17.05 -10.66
C VAL A 242 -3.44 -17.35 -9.67
N ARG A 243 -3.07 -17.58 -8.40
CA ARG A 243 -3.99 -18.00 -7.31
C ARG A 243 -4.38 -16.81 -6.41
N PHE A 244 -4.05 -15.60 -6.81
CA PHE A 244 -4.57 -14.38 -6.18
C PHE A 244 -5.85 -13.94 -6.90
N ILE A 245 -6.94 -13.78 -6.15
CA ILE A 245 -8.28 -13.48 -6.66
C ILE A 245 -8.55 -11.98 -6.53
N GLY A 246 -9.02 -11.35 -7.62
CA GLY A 246 -9.46 -9.97 -7.63
C GLY A 246 -8.34 -8.97 -7.88
N LYS A 247 -8.35 -7.87 -7.14
CA LYS A 247 -7.55 -6.66 -7.35
C LYS A 247 -6.54 -6.43 -6.22
N ASN A 248 -5.30 -6.14 -6.56
CA ASN A 248 -4.31 -5.72 -5.58
C ASN A 248 -4.41 -4.20 -5.37
N PHE A 249 -4.79 -3.77 -4.16
CA PHE A 249 -4.83 -2.36 -3.82
C PHE A 249 -3.41 -1.76 -3.82
N VAL A 250 -3.25 -0.59 -4.43
CA VAL A 250 -2.00 0.18 -4.45
C VAL A 250 -2.20 1.59 -3.92
N PHE A 251 -1.14 2.17 -3.32
CA PHE A 251 -1.21 3.45 -2.62
C PHE A 251 -0.88 4.64 -3.53
N ASP A 252 -1.42 4.66 -4.75
CA ASP A 252 -1.28 5.77 -5.70
C ASP A 252 -2.62 6.10 -6.36
N GLU A 253 -2.64 6.96 -7.37
CA GLU A 253 -3.88 7.41 -8.02
C GLU A 253 -4.69 6.30 -8.68
N ARG A 254 -4.07 5.17 -9.02
CA ARG A 254 -4.75 4.00 -9.60
C ARG A 254 -5.63 3.28 -8.58
N MET A 255 -5.30 3.37 -7.28
CA MET A 255 -5.94 2.69 -6.14
C MET A 255 -6.10 1.18 -6.30
N GLY A 256 -5.51 0.55 -7.32
CA GLY A 256 -5.52 -0.89 -7.52
C GLY A 256 -4.95 -1.31 -8.85
N GLU A 257 -4.49 -2.55 -8.89
CA GLU A 257 -4.00 -3.27 -10.08
C GLU A 257 -4.79 -4.55 -10.22
N ARG A 258 -5.31 -4.83 -11.42
CA ARG A 258 -6.07 -6.04 -11.71
C ARG A 258 -5.12 -7.24 -11.80
N ILE A 259 -5.33 -8.23 -10.91
CA ILE A 259 -4.56 -9.47 -10.90
C ILE A 259 -5.33 -10.58 -11.60
N SER A 260 -6.62 -10.74 -11.28
CA SER A 260 -7.53 -11.67 -11.95
C SER A 260 -8.84 -10.96 -12.33
N ASP A 261 -9.67 -11.60 -13.15
CA ASP A 261 -10.89 -10.98 -13.70
C ASP A 261 -12.05 -10.98 -12.69
N GLU A 262 -11.97 -11.74 -11.61
CA GLU A 262 -13.01 -11.84 -10.62
C GLU A 262 -13.18 -10.53 -9.84
N ILE A 263 -14.44 -10.16 -9.59
CA ILE A 263 -14.83 -9.07 -8.70
C ILE A 263 -15.46 -9.70 -7.47
N ILE A 264 -14.71 -9.72 -6.36
CA ILE A 264 -15.13 -10.36 -5.11
C ILE A 264 -15.72 -9.38 -4.09
N ALA A 265 -15.52 -8.08 -4.31
CA ALA A 265 -16.03 -7.04 -3.44
C ALA A 265 -17.38 -6.48 -3.94
N HIS A 266 -18.01 -5.68 -3.09
CA HIS A 266 -19.32 -5.09 -3.35
C HIS A 266 -19.34 -3.59 -3.08
N CYS A 267 -20.17 -2.88 -3.81
CA CYS A 267 -20.44 -1.47 -3.55
C CYS A 267 -21.01 -1.27 -2.15
N HIS A 268 -20.36 -0.46 -1.32
CA HIS A 268 -20.78 -0.22 0.06
C HIS A 268 -22.12 0.49 0.20
N GLN A 269 -22.67 1.05 -0.90
CA GLN A 269 -23.95 1.76 -0.88
C GLN A 269 -25.13 0.93 -1.41
N CYS A 270 -24.94 0.05 -2.38
CA CYS A 270 -26.04 -0.71 -2.97
C CYS A 270 -25.81 -2.23 -3.03
N GLY A 271 -24.63 -2.73 -2.62
CA GLY A 271 -24.33 -4.15 -2.62
C GLY A 271 -24.05 -4.76 -4.00
N ALA A 272 -24.05 -3.99 -5.08
CA ALA A 272 -23.72 -4.53 -6.40
C ALA A 272 -22.23 -4.92 -6.48
N PRO A 273 -21.87 -5.98 -7.23
CA PRO A 273 -20.46 -6.34 -7.43
C PRO A 273 -19.64 -5.16 -7.93
N CYS A 274 -18.58 -4.82 -7.20
CA CYS A 274 -17.71 -3.67 -7.50
C CYS A 274 -16.43 -3.75 -6.68
N ASP A 275 -15.30 -3.41 -7.27
CA ASP A 275 -13.99 -3.31 -6.61
C ASP A 275 -13.29 -1.96 -6.82
N SER A 276 -14.07 -0.94 -7.16
CA SER A 276 -13.56 0.40 -7.41
C SER A 276 -13.55 1.21 -6.12
N HIS A 277 -12.37 1.40 -5.55
CA HIS A 277 -12.17 2.31 -4.43
C HIS A 277 -12.30 3.78 -4.86
N THR A 278 -12.86 4.58 -3.99
CA THR A 278 -12.88 6.03 -4.12
C THR A 278 -12.77 6.69 -2.76
N ASN A 279 -12.26 7.93 -2.74
CA ASN A 279 -12.33 8.76 -1.54
C ASN A 279 -13.57 9.66 -1.62
N CYS A 280 -14.31 9.77 -0.52
CA CYS A 280 -15.46 10.67 -0.44
C CYS A 280 -15.06 12.09 -0.87
N LYS A 281 -15.84 12.69 -1.77
CA LYS A 281 -15.59 14.05 -2.26
C LYS A 281 -15.77 15.14 -1.23
N ASN A 282 -16.43 14.86 -0.10
CA ASN A 282 -16.47 15.78 1.01
C ASN A 282 -15.09 15.88 1.66
N ASP A 283 -14.41 17.02 1.48
CA ASP A 283 -13.10 17.32 2.08
C ASP A 283 -13.03 17.16 3.61
N GLY A 284 -14.17 17.23 4.30
CA GLY A 284 -14.27 17.00 5.74
C GLY A 284 -14.38 15.53 6.12
N CYS A 285 -14.61 14.64 5.14
CA CYS A 285 -14.82 13.22 5.36
C CYS A 285 -13.63 12.38 4.87
N HIS A 286 -13.30 12.44 3.58
CA HIS A 286 -12.25 11.65 2.92
C HIS A 286 -12.31 10.14 3.20
N LEU A 287 -13.50 9.59 3.49
CA LEU A 287 -13.67 8.15 3.68
C LEU A 287 -13.25 7.41 2.41
N LEU A 288 -12.37 6.43 2.54
CA LEU A 288 -12.08 5.47 1.49
C LEU A 288 -13.14 4.37 1.51
N PHE A 289 -13.82 4.13 0.38
CA PHE A 289 -14.87 3.15 0.28
C PHE A 289 -15.03 2.63 -1.15
N ILE A 290 -15.77 1.54 -1.34
CA ILE A 290 -16.06 0.97 -2.65
C ILE A 290 -17.37 1.53 -3.18
N GLN A 291 -17.34 2.09 -4.39
CA GLN A 291 -18.50 2.72 -5.00
C GLN A 291 -18.64 2.32 -6.47
N CYS A 292 -19.80 1.77 -6.83
CA CYS A 292 -20.10 1.47 -8.23
C CYS A 292 -20.45 2.74 -9.03
N PRO A 293 -20.35 2.72 -10.36
CA PRO A 293 -20.64 3.89 -11.19
C PRO A 293 -22.03 4.50 -10.97
N VAL A 294 -23.05 3.66 -10.78
CA VAL A 294 -24.44 4.10 -10.53
C VAL A 294 -24.53 4.88 -9.22
N CYS A 295 -23.91 4.39 -8.14
CA CYS A 295 -23.87 5.11 -6.87
C CYS A 295 -22.97 6.34 -6.93
N ALA A 296 -21.88 6.31 -7.71
CA ALA A 296 -21.02 7.46 -7.91
C ALA A 296 -21.76 8.62 -8.60
N GLU A 297 -22.61 8.35 -9.56
CA GLU A 297 -23.50 9.33 -10.18
C GLU A 297 -24.55 9.84 -9.19
N LYS A 298 -25.29 8.92 -8.53
CA LYS A 298 -26.35 9.25 -7.58
C LYS A 298 -25.84 10.13 -6.43
N TYR A 299 -24.73 9.78 -5.81
CA TYR A 299 -24.17 10.45 -4.64
C TYR A 299 -23.04 11.43 -5.00
N LYS A 300 -22.83 11.72 -6.29
CA LYS A 300 -21.81 12.66 -6.80
C LYS A 300 -20.40 12.35 -6.25
N GLY A 301 -20.07 11.07 -6.05
CA GLY A 301 -18.80 10.60 -5.50
C GLY A 301 -18.66 10.76 -3.99
N CYS A 302 -19.75 10.99 -3.27
CA CYS A 302 -19.77 11.06 -1.80
C CYS A 302 -20.24 9.73 -1.19
N CYS A 303 -19.81 9.46 0.05
CA CYS A 303 -20.16 8.23 0.76
C CYS A 303 -21.59 8.22 1.30
N SER A 304 -22.22 9.38 1.51
CA SER A 304 -23.57 9.53 2.03
C SER A 304 -24.25 10.79 1.48
N GLU A 305 -25.57 10.90 1.66
CA GLU A 305 -26.34 12.09 1.30
C GLU A 305 -25.85 13.33 2.06
N ILE A 306 -25.57 13.19 3.36
CA ILE A 306 -25.00 14.27 4.19
C ILE A 306 -23.67 14.78 3.59
N CYS A 307 -22.78 13.88 3.19
CA CYS A 307 -21.53 14.28 2.55
C CYS A 307 -21.74 14.94 1.18
N CYS A 308 -22.77 14.51 0.44
CA CYS A 308 -23.14 15.12 -0.83
C CYS A 308 -23.65 16.57 -0.63
N GLU A 309 -24.51 16.79 0.36
CA GLU A 309 -25.00 18.13 0.74
C GLU A 309 -23.84 19.02 1.20
N GLU A 310 -23.00 18.55 2.11
CA GLU A 310 -21.83 19.31 2.60
C GLU A 310 -20.86 19.67 1.47
N SER A 311 -20.59 18.75 0.55
CA SER A 311 -19.68 19.00 -0.58
C SER A 311 -20.24 19.99 -1.62
N ALA A 312 -21.56 20.16 -1.66
CA ALA A 312 -22.22 21.13 -2.54
C ALA A 312 -22.20 22.56 -2.02
N LEU A 313 -21.84 22.78 -0.75
CA LEU A 313 -21.75 24.12 -0.15
C LEU A 313 -20.56 24.91 -0.74
N PRO A 314 -20.62 26.26 -0.70
CA PRO A 314 -19.47 27.08 -1.06
C PRO A 314 -18.21 26.71 -0.23
N PRO A 315 -16.99 26.79 -0.81
CA PRO A 315 -15.76 26.39 -0.13
C PRO A 315 -15.50 27.08 1.22
N GLU A 316 -15.95 28.34 1.37
CA GLU A 316 -15.84 29.10 2.62
C GLU A 316 -16.75 28.53 3.71
N GLU A 317 -17.98 28.16 3.36
CA GLU A 317 -18.92 27.55 4.28
C GLU A 317 -18.46 26.15 4.70
N GLN A 318 -17.94 25.35 3.76
CA GLN A 318 -17.32 24.06 4.08
C GLN A 318 -16.16 24.24 5.07
N ARG A 319 -15.29 25.25 4.87
CA ARG A 319 -14.18 25.57 5.80
C ARG A 319 -14.69 25.99 7.16
N ARG A 320 -15.72 26.83 7.21
CA ARG A 320 -16.36 27.28 8.46
C ARG A 320 -16.93 26.10 9.26
N ARG A 321 -17.63 25.18 8.61
CA ARG A 321 -18.22 23.99 9.25
C ARG A 321 -17.16 23.01 9.76
N ARG A 322 -16.00 22.98 9.13
CA ARG A 322 -14.85 22.16 9.55
C ARG A 322 -14.04 22.79 10.67
N ALA A 323 -14.10 24.11 10.82
CA ALA A 323 -13.37 24.83 11.87
C ALA A 323 -13.79 24.34 13.27
N GLY A 324 -12.83 23.93 14.09
CA GLY A 324 -13.07 23.41 15.44
C GLY A 324 -13.48 21.93 15.52
N ARG A 325 -13.68 21.23 14.38
CA ARG A 325 -13.75 19.76 14.42
C ARG A 325 -12.33 19.22 14.58
N GLU A 326 -12.09 18.40 15.60
CA GLU A 326 -10.85 17.64 15.72
C GLU A 326 -10.80 16.60 14.58
N ASN A 327 -10.36 17.07 13.43
CA ASN A 327 -9.95 16.17 12.34
C ASN A 327 -8.57 15.63 12.67
N GLY A 328 -8.38 14.83 13.69
CA GLY A 328 -7.06 14.25 14.01
C GLY A 328 -6.30 13.83 12.75
N ASN A 329 -5.19 13.15 12.83
CA ASN A 329 -4.45 12.58 11.68
C ASN A 329 -5.28 11.62 10.79
N LYS A 330 -6.60 11.76 10.80
CA LYS A 330 -7.65 10.97 10.13
C LYS A 330 -7.93 11.47 8.70
N ILE A 331 -6.91 11.98 8.01
CA ILE A 331 -7.02 12.40 6.59
C ILE A 331 -7.47 11.23 5.71
N PHE A 332 -7.16 10.00 6.11
CA PHE A 332 -7.67 8.78 5.49
C PHE A 332 -8.49 8.01 6.52
N ASN A 333 -9.79 8.16 6.44
CA ASN A 333 -10.70 7.42 7.27
C ASN A 333 -10.89 6.01 6.68
N LYS A 334 -10.05 5.09 7.10
CA LYS A 334 -9.95 3.73 6.56
C LYS A 334 -10.33 2.66 7.57
N SER A 335 -10.81 3.05 8.76
CA SER A 335 -11.17 2.06 9.76
C SER A 335 -12.50 1.39 9.42
N ARG A 336 -12.55 0.07 9.61
CA ARG A 336 -13.75 -0.76 9.42
C ARG A 336 -14.94 -0.21 10.21
N GLY A 337 -14.76 0.11 11.49
CA GLY A 337 -15.81 0.63 12.34
C GLY A 337 -16.39 1.97 11.86
N ARG A 338 -15.55 2.86 11.32
CA ARG A 338 -16.04 4.13 10.74
C ARG A 338 -16.74 3.94 9.41
N LEU A 339 -16.29 3.01 8.58
CA LEU A 339 -16.97 2.65 7.35
C LEU A 339 -18.39 2.17 7.67
N ASN A 340 -18.51 1.22 8.57
CA ASN A 340 -19.79 0.66 9.00
C ASN A 340 -20.71 1.74 9.59
N THR A 341 -20.22 2.57 10.51
CA THR A 341 -21.00 3.67 11.11
C THR A 341 -21.45 4.70 10.06
N THR A 342 -20.56 5.08 9.14
CA THR A 342 -20.87 6.10 8.11
C THR A 342 -21.87 5.58 7.09
N LEU A 343 -21.80 4.31 6.72
CA LEU A 343 -22.67 3.68 5.71
C LEU A 343 -23.88 2.98 6.32
N GLY A 344 -24.01 2.95 7.66
CA GLY A 344 -25.10 2.26 8.35
C GLY A 344 -25.04 0.73 8.22
N ILE A 345 -23.86 0.18 7.95
CA ILE A 345 -23.63 -1.26 7.88
C ILE A 345 -23.40 -1.78 9.30
N PRO A 346 -24.08 -2.83 9.76
CA PRO A 346 -23.85 -3.45 11.07
C PRO A 346 -22.38 -3.92 11.18
N ASP A 347 -21.77 -3.75 12.35
CA ASP A 347 -20.45 -4.32 12.60
C ASP A 347 -20.58 -5.85 12.65
N PRO A 348 -19.84 -6.61 11.82
CA PRO A 348 -19.91 -8.07 11.81
C PRO A 348 -19.38 -8.70 13.11
N THR A 349 -18.87 -7.89 14.05
CA THR A 349 -18.40 -8.34 15.38
C THR A 349 -19.42 -8.11 16.50
N GLU A 350 -20.57 -7.47 16.23
CA GLU A 350 -21.75 -7.44 17.10
C GLU A 350 -22.73 -8.57 16.71
#